data_7393f51762f6c2b4a44753aa6c6dd472
#
_entry.id   7393f51762f6c2b4a44753aa6c6dd472
#
_cell.length_a   1.000
_cell.length_b   1.000
_cell.length_c   1.000
_cell.angle_alpha   90.00
_cell.angle_beta   90.00
_cell.angle_gamma   90.00
#
_symmetry.space_group_name_H-M   'P 1'
#
loop_
_entity.id
_entity.type
_entity.pdbx_description
1 polymer ?
#
loop_
_entity_poly.entity_id
_entity_poly.type
_entity_poly.pdbx_seq_one_letter_code
_entity_poly.pdbx_strand_id
1 'polypeptide(L)'
;MEIMMKKFLILITAVMLPILASGQAQITTKKAKIADFPNKVTKVVMPGNAFYDGAFQEVISSRWRVSPFEFCSLNEFDKLKGSDQYYFMMLTQGQFKNENEPGLQFITLIKGGADAAKGIDSMLEVVTVPFAAADFPSGRELIYLPALIDIIQNYTMSSIEKDFSNLGGLSAYATNLTKANKMEIVFAEDDLSNEITDADKAAMAEKNISITDSEEVDALADGKGSNTLLSYTVAPEEPVAGSFCYKMLIDTNTHELYYFRKHKISKKLSKGFLSEDIKRITAFRPKNKQ
;
A
#
# COMPACT_ATOMS: atom_id res chain seq x y z
N MET A 1 46.14 15.10 9.45
CA MET A 1 45.37 13.84 9.45
C MET A 1 43.89 14.06 9.74
N GLU A 2 43.51 15.04 10.54
CA GLU A 2 42.09 15.37 10.86
C GLU A 2 41.28 15.99 9.72
N ILE A 3 41.89 16.71 8.81
CA ILE A 3 41.19 17.38 7.69
C ILE A 3 40.76 16.40 6.58
N MET A 4 41.48 15.29 6.44
CA MET A 4 41.11 14.23 5.47
C MET A 4 39.97 13.34 5.99
N MET A 5 39.85 13.13 7.28
CA MET A 5 38.77 12.36 7.88
C MET A 5 37.43 13.09 7.82
N LYS A 6 37.41 14.43 7.96
CA LYS A 6 36.16 15.22 7.81
C LYS A 6 35.61 15.27 6.39
N LYS A 7 36.46 15.14 5.38
CA LYS A 7 36.03 15.06 3.97
C LYS A 7 35.51 13.68 3.58
N PHE A 8 35.92 12.63 4.30
CA PHE A 8 35.41 11.26 4.05
C PHE A 8 34.07 10.99 4.72
N LEU A 9 33.78 11.71 5.83
CA LEU A 9 32.50 11.57 6.53
C LEU A 9 31.33 12.30 5.82
N ILE A 10 31.64 13.26 4.93
CA ILE A 10 30.63 14.01 4.15
C ILE A 10 30.23 13.24 2.89
N LEU A 11 30.99 12.21 2.48
CA LEU A 11 30.72 11.47 1.24
C LEU A 11 29.82 10.24 1.44
N ILE A 12 29.50 9.87 2.69
CA ILE A 12 28.65 8.71 3.00
C ILE A 12 27.19 9.11 3.26
N THR A 13 26.92 10.39 3.49
CA THR A 13 25.56 10.91 3.73
C THR A 13 24.82 11.39 2.48
N ALA A 14 25.36 11.19 1.29
CA ALA A 14 24.80 11.74 0.05
C ALA A 14 24.14 10.72 -0.89
N VAL A 15 23.72 9.54 -0.40
CA VAL A 15 23.13 8.49 -1.27
C VAL A 15 21.71 8.07 -0.85
N MET A 16 21.11 8.75 0.10
CA MET A 16 19.67 8.70 0.28
C MET A 16 19.06 9.97 -0.33
N LEU A 17 19.06 10.06 -1.67
CA LEU A 17 18.11 10.97 -2.31
C LEU A 17 16.73 10.41 -2.01
N PRO A 18 15.87 11.12 -1.26
CA PRO A 18 14.47 10.74 -1.18
C PRO A 18 13.93 10.79 -2.61
N ILE A 19 13.51 9.64 -3.13
CA ILE A 19 12.73 9.59 -4.35
C ILE A 19 11.39 10.19 -3.93
N LEU A 20 11.24 11.49 -4.12
CA LEU A 20 10.00 12.21 -3.87
C LEU A 20 9.01 11.81 -4.96
N ALA A 21 8.45 10.62 -4.84
CA ALA A 21 7.23 10.34 -5.56
C ALA A 21 6.14 11.20 -4.92
N SER A 22 5.56 12.10 -5.68
CA SER A 22 4.32 12.76 -5.29
C SER A 22 3.26 11.68 -5.13
N GLY A 23 3.21 11.06 -3.96
CA GLY A 23 2.40 9.88 -3.66
C GLY A 23 0.90 10.16 -3.72
N GLN A 24 0.44 10.51 -4.90
CA GLN A 24 -0.95 10.30 -5.25
C GLN A 24 -1.04 8.87 -5.75
N ALA A 25 -1.61 7.98 -4.94
CA ALA A 25 -2.11 6.71 -5.44
C ALA A 25 -3.21 7.03 -6.48
N GLN A 26 -2.80 7.54 -7.60
CA GLN A 26 -3.63 7.81 -8.77
C GLN A 26 -3.13 6.90 -9.88
N ILE A 27 -3.77 5.77 -9.94
CA ILE A 27 -3.51 4.80 -10.98
C ILE A 27 -4.26 5.29 -12.22
N THR A 28 -3.51 5.75 -13.19
CA THR A 28 -4.01 6.12 -14.52
C THR A 28 -3.56 5.12 -15.58
N THR A 29 -3.58 3.84 -15.24
CA THR A 29 -3.07 2.83 -16.16
C THR A 29 -4.08 2.52 -17.24
N LYS A 30 -3.76 2.90 -18.47
CA LYS A 30 -4.54 2.48 -19.63
C LYS A 30 -4.13 1.06 -20.03
N LYS A 31 -5.10 0.18 -20.23
CA LYS A 31 -4.91 -1.22 -20.67
C LYS A 31 -3.85 -1.36 -21.80
N ALA A 32 -3.92 -0.54 -22.82
CA ALA A 32 -3.00 -0.61 -23.96
C ALA A 32 -1.52 -0.35 -23.60
N LYS A 33 -1.25 0.33 -22.48
CA LYS A 33 0.12 0.68 -22.08
C LYS A 33 0.84 -0.42 -21.31
N ILE A 34 0.10 -1.36 -20.75
CA ILE A 34 0.62 -2.45 -19.91
C ILE A 34 0.24 -3.85 -20.44
N ALA A 35 -0.31 -3.94 -21.64
CA ALA A 35 -0.70 -5.24 -22.22
C ALA A 35 0.48 -6.21 -22.40
N ASP A 36 1.69 -5.70 -22.46
CA ASP A 36 2.94 -6.46 -22.57
C ASP A 36 3.47 -6.99 -21.22
N PHE A 37 2.88 -6.56 -20.09
CA PHE A 37 3.36 -6.87 -18.75
C PHE A 37 3.61 -8.36 -18.49
N PRO A 38 2.71 -9.31 -18.83
CA PRO A 38 2.93 -10.72 -18.52
C PRO A 38 4.17 -11.33 -19.23
N ASN A 39 4.61 -10.71 -20.31
CA ASN A 39 5.73 -11.19 -21.13
C ASN A 39 7.05 -10.45 -20.86
N LYS A 40 7.02 -9.47 -19.96
CA LYS A 40 8.19 -8.67 -19.57
C LYS A 40 8.68 -9.06 -18.19
N VAL A 41 9.97 -8.85 -17.92
CA VAL A 41 10.56 -9.15 -16.63
C VAL A 41 10.22 -8.03 -15.62
N THR A 42 9.69 -8.41 -14.48
CA THR A 42 9.56 -7.50 -13.33
C THR A 42 10.85 -7.57 -12.52
N LYS A 43 11.60 -6.47 -12.50
CA LYS A 43 12.76 -6.27 -11.63
C LYS A 43 12.27 -5.81 -10.25
N VAL A 44 12.50 -6.63 -9.23
CA VAL A 44 12.20 -6.27 -7.85
C VAL A 44 13.42 -5.57 -7.26
N VAL A 45 13.32 -4.26 -7.09
CA VAL A 45 14.41 -3.44 -6.57
C VAL A 45 14.47 -3.62 -5.05
N MET A 46 15.55 -4.19 -4.58
CA MET A 46 15.74 -4.50 -3.17
C MET A 46 15.88 -3.21 -2.35
N PRO A 47 15.18 -3.08 -1.22
CA PRO A 47 15.25 -1.89 -0.35
C PRO A 47 16.65 -1.56 0.17
N GLY A 48 17.54 -2.55 0.25
CA GLY A 48 18.88 -2.38 0.82
C GLY A 48 18.88 -2.33 2.35
N ASN A 49 17.81 -2.80 2.96
CA ASN A 49 17.63 -2.98 4.39
C ASN A 49 17.42 -4.47 4.67
N ALA A 50 18.32 -5.09 5.41
CA ALA A 50 18.32 -6.54 5.64
C ALA A 50 16.98 -7.06 6.22
N PHE A 51 16.27 -6.24 6.98
CA PHE A 51 14.98 -6.60 7.56
C PHE A 51 13.88 -6.72 6.47
N TYR A 52 13.82 -5.77 5.55
CA TYR A 52 12.87 -5.83 4.44
C TYR A 52 13.32 -6.76 3.32
N ASP A 53 14.63 -6.81 3.04
CA ASP A 53 15.17 -7.60 1.92
C ASP A 53 14.78 -9.08 2.05
N GLY A 54 14.92 -9.67 3.24
CA GLY A 54 14.53 -11.05 3.49
C GLY A 54 13.03 -11.30 3.27
N ALA A 55 12.18 -10.44 3.82
CA ALA A 55 10.73 -10.54 3.68
C ALA A 55 10.27 -10.39 2.22
N PHE A 56 10.82 -9.40 1.49
CA PHE A 56 10.51 -9.22 0.08
C PHE A 56 10.95 -10.41 -0.77
N GLN A 57 12.15 -10.97 -0.53
CA GLN A 57 12.62 -12.16 -1.23
C GLN A 57 11.71 -13.36 -1.00
N GLU A 58 11.33 -13.62 0.24
CA GLU A 58 10.45 -14.72 0.60
C GLU A 58 9.07 -14.57 -0.04
N VAL A 59 8.42 -13.41 0.18
CA VAL A 59 7.05 -13.18 -0.29
C VAL A 59 6.97 -13.16 -1.80
N ILE A 60 7.88 -12.46 -2.49
CA ILE A 60 7.88 -12.40 -3.97
C ILE A 60 8.16 -13.80 -4.55
N SER A 61 9.15 -14.53 -4.04
CA SER A 61 9.49 -15.87 -4.54
C SER A 61 8.34 -16.85 -4.37
N SER A 62 7.62 -16.76 -3.26
CA SER A 62 6.50 -17.65 -2.96
C SER A 62 5.19 -17.27 -3.64
N ARG A 63 4.96 -15.99 -4.00
CA ARG A 63 3.65 -15.48 -4.41
C ARG A 63 3.58 -14.87 -5.80
N TRP A 64 4.66 -14.27 -6.32
CA TRP A 64 4.60 -13.60 -7.63
C TRP A 64 4.46 -14.59 -8.77
N ARG A 65 3.40 -14.45 -9.61
CA ARG A 65 3.04 -15.42 -10.66
C ARG A 65 2.61 -14.77 -11.99
N VAL A 66 2.53 -13.44 -12.04
CA VAL A 66 1.89 -12.72 -13.15
C VAL A 66 2.86 -12.25 -14.22
N SER A 67 4.16 -12.37 -13.96
CA SER A 67 5.24 -12.12 -14.93
C SER A 67 6.52 -12.84 -14.48
N PRO A 68 7.51 -13.08 -15.36
CA PRO A 68 8.86 -13.40 -14.93
C PRO A 68 9.40 -12.32 -13.99
N PHE A 69 10.19 -12.67 -13.00
CA PHE A 69 10.79 -11.69 -12.09
C PHE A 69 12.25 -11.99 -11.77
N GLU A 70 12.97 -10.95 -11.40
CA GLU A 70 14.35 -11.00 -10.92
C GLU A 70 14.56 -9.93 -9.86
N PHE A 71 15.34 -10.24 -8.83
CA PHE A 71 15.78 -9.24 -7.85
C PHE A 71 16.92 -8.41 -8.43
N CYS A 72 16.95 -7.13 -8.12
CA CYS A 72 18.02 -6.25 -8.53
C CYS A 72 18.34 -5.18 -7.47
N SER A 73 19.52 -4.62 -7.55
CA SER A 73 19.94 -3.49 -6.73
C SER A 73 19.43 -2.16 -7.29
N LEU A 74 19.45 -1.10 -6.48
CA LEU A 74 19.15 0.25 -6.94
C LEU A 74 20.08 0.72 -8.07
N ASN A 75 21.37 0.32 -8.03
CA ASN A 75 22.34 0.62 -9.10
C ASN A 75 21.97 -0.06 -10.44
N GLU A 76 21.41 -1.27 -10.39
CA GLU A 76 20.91 -1.96 -11.59
C GLU A 76 19.64 -1.31 -12.11
N PHE A 77 18.72 -0.93 -11.22
CA PHE A 77 17.55 -0.14 -11.58
C PHE A 77 17.95 1.12 -12.35
N ASP A 78 18.89 1.91 -11.86
CA ASP A 78 19.35 3.13 -12.51
C ASP A 78 19.91 2.90 -13.92
N LYS A 79 20.54 1.78 -14.16
CA LYS A 79 21.05 1.39 -15.48
C LYS A 79 19.97 0.91 -16.43
N LEU A 80 18.93 0.26 -15.89
CA LEU A 80 17.92 -0.44 -16.69
C LEU A 80 16.60 0.34 -16.85
N LYS A 81 16.33 1.32 -16.02
CA LYS A 81 15.04 2.05 -15.97
C LYS A 81 14.64 2.71 -17.29
N GLY A 82 15.62 3.04 -18.17
CA GLY A 82 15.38 3.59 -19.50
C GLY A 82 14.90 2.57 -20.52
N SER A 83 14.93 1.27 -20.21
CA SER A 83 14.50 0.20 -21.10
C SER A 83 13.04 -0.16 -20.91
N ASP A 84 12.29 -0.25 -21.98
CA ASP A 84 10.90 -0.71 -21.98
C ASP A 84 10.75 -2.23 -21.85
N GLN A 85 11.86 -2.97 -21.74
CA GLN A 85 11.86 -4.42 -21.54
C GLN A 85 11.53 -4.83 -20.11
N TYR A 86 11.52 -3.87 -19.18
CA TYR A 86 11.37 -4.14 -17.75
C TYR A 86 10.20 -3.39 -17.14
N TYR A 87 9.61 -4.03 -16.15
CA TYR A 87 8.83 -3.37 -15.10
C TYR A 87 9.65 -3.39 -13.80
N PHE A 88 9.41 -2.44 -12.92
CA PHE A 88 10.14 -2.34 -11.66
C PHE A 88 9.15 -2.27 -10.51
N MET A 89 9.32 -3.17 -9.55
CA MET A 89 8.64 -3.10 -8.26
C MET A 89 9.63 -2.60 -7.23
N MET A 90 9.28 -1.56 -6.48
CA MET A 90 10.18 -0.94 -5.53
C MET A 90 9.44 -0.26 -4.39
N LEU A 91 10.12 -0.07 -3.26
CA LEU A 91 9.65 0.85 -2.24
C LEU A 91 9.92 2.28 -2.68
N THR A 92 8.90 3.11 -2.60
CA THR A 92 8.97 4.55 -2.83
C THR A 92 8.49 5.30 -1.60
N GLN A 93 8.94 6.52 -1.41
CA GLN A 93 8.52 7.37 -0.31
C GLN A 93 7.61 8.49 -0.81
N GLY A 94 6.60 8.82 -0.03
CA GLY A 94 5.69 9.93 -0.29
C GLY A 94 5.83 11.03 0.74
N GLN A 95 6.09 12.25 0.26
CA GLN A 95 6.06 13.46 1.07
C GLN A 95 4.90 14.33 0.66
N PHE A 96 4.05 14.69 1.61
CA PHE A 96 2.89 15.52 1.35
C PHE A 96 3.12 16.96 1.85
N LYS A 97 2.18 17.83 1.46
CA LYS A 97 2.24 19.23 1.84
C LYS A 97 2.33 19.39 3.36
N ASN A 98 3.28 20.19 3.81
CA ASN A 98 3.61 20.50 5.20
C ASN A 98 4.38 19.40 5.96
N GLU A 99 4.73 18.29 5.34
CA GLU A 99 5.69 17.34 5.90
C GLU A 99 7.12 17.83 5.63
N ASN A 100 7.97 17.75 6.63
CA ASN A 100 9.39 18.11 6.49
C ASN A 100 10.19 17.02 5.79
N GLU A 101 9.76 15.76 5.99
CA GLU A 101 10.33 14.54 5.42
C GLU A 101 9.20 13.62 4.93
N PRO A 102 9.48 12.64 4.07
CA PRO A 102 8.48 11.68 3.65
C PRO A 102 7.87 10.93 4.83
N GLY A 103 6.55 11.02 5.00
CA GLY A 103 5.84 10.35 6.09
C GLY A 103 5.39 8.92 5.78
N LEU A 104 5.38 8.54 4.51
CA LEU A 104 4.85 7.24 4.06
C LEU A 104 5.79 6.51 3.12
N GLN A 105 5.71 5.17 3.17
CA GLN A 105 6.29 4.25 2.19
C GLN A 105 5.17 3.56 1.40
N PHE A 106 5.48 3.29 0.12
CA PHE A 106 4.59 2.62 -0.82
C PHE A 106 5.35 1.50 -1.54
N ILE A 107 4.63 0.44 -1.89
CA ILE A 107 5.11 -0.51 -2.91
C ILE A 107 4.56 -0.01 -4.24
N THR A 108 5.46 0.33 -5.16
CA THR A 108 5.12 0.89 -6.46
C THR A 108 5.60 -0.02 -7.58
N LEU A 109 4.71 -0.32 -8.53
CA LEU A 109 5.03 -1.00 -9.77
C LEU A 109 4.99 0.01 -10.92
N ILE A 110 6.12 0.20 -11.61
CA ILE A 110 6.28 1.14 -12.72
C ILE A 110 6.83 0.42 -13.95
N LYS A 111 6.55 0.97 -15.13
CA LYS A 111 7.10 0.50 -16.39
C LYS A 111 8.35 1.30 -16.77
N GLY A 112 9.42 0.60 -17.15
CA GLY A 112 10.61 1.22 -17.71
C GLY A 112 10.36 1.88 -19.06
N GLY A 113 11.25 2.76 -19.48
CA GLY A 113 11.15 3.43 -20.76
C GLY A 113 11.80 4.82 -20.80
N ALA A 114 11.72 5.47 -21.93
CA ALA A 114 12.40 6.75 -22.19
C ALA A 114 12.04 7.88 -21.20
N ASP A 115 10.83 7.85 -20.63
CA ASP A 115 10.41 8.85 -19.66
C ASP A 115 11.19 8.78 -18.32
N ALA A 116 11.86 7.65 -18.04
CA ALA A 116 12.76 7.50 -16.90
C ALA A 116 13.90 8.53 -16.84
N ALA A 117 14.29 9.07 -18.01
CA ALA A 117 15.28 10.15 -18.08
C ALA A 117 14.83 11.45 -17.41
N LYS A 118 13.50 11.64 -17.23
CA LYS A 118 12.90 12.80 -16.56
C LYS A 118 12.70 12.59 -15.06
N GLY A 119 13.00 11.39 -14.55
CA GLY A 119 12.77 10.99 -13.17
C GLY A 119 11.69 9.90 -13.03
N ILE A 120 11.65 9.28 -11.85
CA ILE A 120 10.69 8.19 -11.56
C ILE A 120 9.25 8.67 -11.69
N ASP A 121 8.95 9.89 -11.27
CA ASP A 121 7.61 10.48 -11.33
C ASP A 121 7.06 10.63 -12.76
N SER A 122 7.95 10.56 -13.75
CA SER A 122 7.57 10.62 -15.16
C SER A 122 7.37 9.24 -15.78
N MET A 123 7.76 8.17 -15.08
CA MET A 123 7.58 6.80 -15.56
C MET A 123 6.09 6.39 -15.48
N LEU A 124 5.69 5.44 -16.29
CA LEU A 124 4.33 4.93 -16.26
C LEU A 124 4.10 4.13 -14.96
N GLU A 125 3.33 4.69 -14.06
CA GLU A 125 2.86 4.00 -12.86
C GLU A 125 1.77 2.98 -13.24
N VAL A 126 1.96 1.73 -12.81
CA VAL A 126 0.97 0.65 -12.94
C VAL A 126 0.08 0.64 -11.71
N VAL A 127 0.69 0.57 -10.54
CA VAL A 127 0.01 0.58 -9.24
C VAL A 127 0.96 1.04 -8.15
N THR A 128 0.41 1.79 -7.20
CA THR A 128 1.07 2.18 -5.95
C THR A 128 0.17 1.83 -4.79
N VAL A 129 0.66 1.03 -3.86
CA VAL A 129 -0.06 0.56 -2.68
C VAL A 129 0.63 1.09 -1.43
N PRO A 130 -0.09 1.72 -0.48
CA PRO A 130 0.51 2.16 0.77
C PRO A 130 1.03 0.96 1.56
N PHE A 131 2.25 1.09 2.10
CA PHE A 131 2.96 0.01 2.75
C PHE A 131 3.16 0.27 4.24
N ALA A 132 3.84 1.35 4.61
CA ALA A 132 4.21 1.63 6.00
C ALA A 132 4.33 3.14 6.28
N ALA A 133 4.44 3.52 7.55
CA ALA A 133 5.03 4.79 7.94
C ALA A 133 6.52 4.80 7.54
N ALA A 134 7.02 5.93 7.07
CA ALA A 134 8.40 5.99 6.54
C ALA A 134 9.45 6.08 7.65
N ASP A 135 9.11 6.75 8.72
CA ASP A 135 9.99 7.08 9.85
C ASP A 135 9.97 6.03 10.97
N PHE A 136 8.80 5.44 11.23
CA PHE A 136 8.61 4.45 12.30
C PHE A 136 7.77 3.25 11.80
N PRO A 137 8.39 2.32 11.05
CA PRO A 137 7.71 1.10 10.64
C PRO A 137 7.32 0.27 11.88
N SER A 138 6.06 -0.19 11.92
CA SER A 138 5.51 -0.90 13.07
C SER A 138 5.84 -2.39 13.10
N GLY A 139 6.24 -2.94 11.96
CA GLY A 139 6.35 -4.39 11.73
C GLY A 139 5.06 -5.01 11.15
N ARG A 140 3.90 -4.41 11.35
CA ARG A 140 2.62 -4.86 10.78
C ARG A 140 2.66 -4.90 9.24
N GLU A 141 3.39 -3.99 8.62
CA GLU A 141 3.57 -3.96 7.18
C GLU A 141 4.13 -5.27 6.61
N LEU A 142 4.94 -6.01 7.38
CA LEU A 142 5.47 -7.31 6.95
C LEU A 142 4.42 -8.42 7.06
N ILE A 143 3.53 -8.34 8.04
CA ILE A 143 2.40 -9.27 8.19
C ILE A 143 1.45 -9.12 6.99
N TYR A 144 1.19 -7.88 6.54
CA TYR A 144 0.32 -7.60 5.40
C TYR A 144 1.05 -7.64 4.04
N LEU A 145 2.38 -7.75 4.00
CA LEU A 145 3.15 -7.79 2.75
C LEU A 145 2.65 -8.86 1.76
N PRO A 146 2.35 -10.11 2.16
CA PRO A 146 1.77 -11.11 1.27
C PRO A 146 0.47 -10.63 0.59
N ALA A 147 -0.42 -10.03 1.36
CA ALA A 147 -1.68 -9.51 0.85
C ALA A 147 -1.48 -8.31 -0.09
N LEU A 148 -0.57 -7.40 0.25
CA LEU A 148 -0.26 -6.24 -0.59
C LEU A 148 0.34 -6.67 -1.94
N ILE A 149 1.19 -7.69 -1.97
CA ILE A 149 1.73 -8.24 -3.22
C ILE A 149 0.62 -8.88 -4.06
N ASP A 150 -0.30 -9.63 -3.46
CA ASP A 150 -1.44 -10.21 -4.17
C ASP A 150 -2.38 -9.12 -4.70
N ILE A 151 -2.63 -8.04 -3.96
CA ILE A 151 -3.39 -6.88 -4.43
C ILE A 151 -2.74 -6.26 -5.67
N ILE A 152 -1.41 -6.09 -5.67
CA ILE A 152 -0.66 -5.56 -6.81
C ILE A 152 -0.83 -6.47 -8.03
N GLN A 153 -0.69 -7.79 -7.87
CA GLN A 153 -0.88 -8.76 -8.94
C GLN A 153 -2.30 -8.70 -9.51
N ASN A 154 -3.30 -8.81 -8.64
CA ASN A 154 -4.71 -8.84 -9.02
C ASN A 154 -5.12 -7.54 -9.71
N TYR A 155 -4.67 -6.39 -9.19
CA TYR A 155 -4.94 -5.10 -9.81
C TYR A 155 -4.30 -5.00 -11.21
N THR A 156 -3.03 -5.38 -11.33
CA THR A 156 -2.29 -5.32 -12.60
C THR A 156 -2.96 -6.18 -13.67
N MET A 157 -3.29 -7.44 -13.35
CA MET A 157 -3.95 -8.34 -14.29
C MET A 157 -5.37 -7.86 -14.65
N SER A 158 -6.14 -7.41 -13.68
CA SER A 158 -7.46 -6.83 -13.93
C SER A 158 -7.40 -5.57 -14.80
N SER A 159 -6.34 -4.78 -14.68
CA SER A 159 -6.12 -3.59 -15.52
C SER A 159 -5.75 -3.93 -16.96
N ILE A 160 -5.17 -5.12 -17.20
CA ILE A 160 -4.93 -5.64 -18.55
C ILE A 160 -6.23 -6.14 -19.19
N GLU A 161 -7.10 -6.78 -18.40
CA GLU A 161 -8.37 -7.31 -18.89
C GLU A 161 -9.42 -6.20 -19.11
N LYS A 162 -9.49 -5.25 -18.19
CA LYS A 162 -10.47 -4.17 -18.15
C LYS A 162 -9.74 -2.83 -18.15
N ASP A 163 -10.30 -1.82 -18.78
CA ASP A 163 -9.78 -0.45 -18.70
C ASP A 163 -10.26 0.19 -17.39
N PHE A 164 -9.40 0.20 -16.37
CA PHE A 164 -9.66 0.84 -15.09
C PHE A 164 -9.41 2.36 -15.09
N SER A 165 -8.96 2.95 -16.20
CA SER A 165 -8.62 4.38 -16.28
C SER A 165 -9.75 5.31 -15.82
N ASN A 166 -11.00 4.85 -15.92
CA ASN A 166 -12.20 5.60 -15.54
C ASN A 166 -12.74 5.25 -14.13
N LEU A 167 -12.13 4.28 -13.43
CA LEU A 167 -12.69 3.72 -12.19
C LEU A 167 -12.01 4.20 -10.90
N GLY A 168 -11.05 5.13 -10.98
CA GLY A 168 -10.42 5.71 -9.79
C GLY A 168 -9.42 4.79 -9.07
N GLY A 169 -8.79 3.88 -9.80
CA GLY A 169 -7.73 3.01 -9.28
C GLY A 169 -8.22 2.06 -8.18
N LEU A 170 -7.42 1.88 -7.13
CA LEU A 170 -7.76 1.00 -6.01
C LEU A 170 -9.08 1.38 -5.31
N SER A 171 -9.52 2.63 -5.42
CA SER A 171 -10.82 3.06 -4.87
C SER A 171 -12.02 2.35 -5.51
N ALA A 172 -11.86 1.77 -6.70
CA ALA A 172 -12.89 0.95 -7.34
C ALA A 172 -13.25 -0.29 -6.52
N TYR A 173 -12.32 -0.81 -5.72
CA TYR A 173 -12.57 -1.97 -4.86
C TYR A 173 -13.55 -1.69 -3.72
N ALA A 174 -13.84 -0.43 -3.39
CA ALA A 174 -14.89 -0.11 -2.43
C ALA A 174 -16.28 -0.66 -2.84
N THR A 175 -16.49 -0.97 -4.11
CA THR A 175 -17.71 -1.64 -4.59
C THR A 175 -17.81 -3.11 -4.13
N ASN A 176 -16.69 -3.73 -3.75
CA ASN A 176 -16.67 -5.11 -3.24
C ASN A 176 -17.36 -5.25 -1.87
N LEU A 177 -17.54 -4.15 -1.12
CA LEU A 177 -18.30 -4.17 0.15
C LEU A 177 -19.71 -4.78 0.00
N THR A 178 -20.34 -4.67 -1.16
CA THR A 178 -21.64 -5.30 -1.43
C THR A 178 -21.57 -6.82 -1.37
N LYS A 179 -20.40 -7.42 -1.63
CA LYS A 179 -20.17 -8.87 -1.57
C LYS A 179 -19.81 -9.34 -0.14
N ALA A 180 -19.42 -8.41 0.73
CA ALA A 180 -18.95 -8.70 2.09
C ALA A 180 -20.07 -8.90 3.12
N ASN A 181 -21.35 -8.95 2.71
CA ASN A 181 -22.50 -8.94 3.61
C ASN A 181 -22.58 -10.13 4.58
N LYS A 182 -21.87 -11.22 4.30
CA LYS A 182 -21.78 -12.43 5.14
C LYS A 182 -20.41 -12.62 5.79
N MET A 183 -19.45 -11.79 5.47
CA MET A 183 -18.10 -11.87 6.05
C MET A 183 -18.07 -11.21 7.42
N GLU A 184 -17.28 -11.70 8.32
CA GLU A 184 -16.90 -10.96 9.51
C GLU A 184 -15.97 -9.82 9.13
N ILE A 185 -16.03 -8.69 9.83
CA ILE A 185 -15.03 -7.61 9.70
C ILE A 185 -14.45 -7.39 11.08
N VAL A 186 -13.13 -7.43 11.18
CA VAL A 186 -12.39 -7.20 12.41
C VAL A 186 -11.52 -5.97 12.24
N PHE A 187 -11.73 -5.00 13.11
CA PHE A 187 -10.92 -3.79 13.18
C PHE A 187 -9.90 -3.89 14.29
N ALA A 188 -8.67 -3.52 14.00
CA ALA A 188 -7.73 -3.15 15.04
C ALA A 188 -8.17 -1.83 15.67
N GLU A 189 -8.10 -1.72 17.00
CA GLU A 189 -8.45 -0.49 17.69
C GLU A 189 -7.61 0.70 17.19
N ASP A 190 -6.33 0.48 16.95
CA ASP A 190 -5.39 1.49 16.42
C ASP A 190 -5.70 1.93 14.97
N ASP A 191 -6.47 1.14 14.23
CA ASP A 191 -6.91 1.50 12.88
C ASP A 191 -8.13 2.44 12.89
N LEU A 192 -8.75 2.67 14.05
CA LEU A 192 -9.88 3.57 14.19
C LEU A 192 -9.40 4.99 14.53
N SER A 193 -10.08 5.96 13.99
CA SER A 193 -9.80 7.37 14.28
C SER A 193 -10.31 7.76 15.66
N ASN A 194 -9.67 8.74 16.30
CA ASN A 194 -10.07 9.24 17.62
C ASN A 194 -11.48 9.87 17.64
N GLU A 195 -12.07 10.14 16.46
CA GLU A 195 -13.43 10.68 16.35
C GLU A 195 -14.51 9.59 16.33
N ILE A 196 -14.15 8.30 16.37
CA ILE A 196 -15.12 7.20 16.44
C ILE A 196 -15.88 7.26 17.76
N THR A 197 -17.20 7.37 17.65
CA THR A 197 -18.09 7.50 18.80
C THR A 197 -18.59 6.13 19.28
N ASP A 198 -19.13 6.08 20.52
CA ASP A 198 -19.81 4.88 21.03
C ASP A 198 -21.00 4.47 20.14
N ALA A 199 -21.67 5.45 19.51
CA ALA A 199 -22.74 5.17 18.56
C ALA A 199 -22.21 4.49 17.28
N ASP A 200 -21.01 4.87 16.78
CA ASP A 200 -20.36 4.20 15.65
C ASP A 200 -19.96 2.78 16.04
N LYS A 201 -19.38 2.57 17.23
CA LYS A 201 -19.03 1.23 17.75
C LYS A 201 -20.27 0.33 17.92
N ALA A 202 -21.36 0.87 18.44
CA ALA A 202 -22.63 0.15 18.54
C ALA A 202 -23.18 -0.24 17.15
N ALA A 203 -23.13 0.66 16.18
CA ALA A 203 -23.54 0.38 14.81
C ALA A 203 -22.67 -0.69 14.15
N MET A 204 -21.38 -0.76 14.46
CA MET A 204 -20.47 -1.82 14.01
C MET A 204 -20.89 -3.17 14.60
N ALA A 205 -21.09 -3.25 15.92
CA ALA A 205 -21.47 -4.49 16.61
C ALA A 205 -22.80 -5.07 16.07
N GLU A 206 -23.80 -4.21 15.79
CA GLU A 206 -25.07 -4.63 15.16
C GLU A 206 -24.89 -5.27 13.77
N LYS A 207 -23.73 -5.11 13.15
CA LYS A 207 -23.44 -5.50 11.76
C LYS A 207 -22.40 -6.60 11.61
N ASN A 208 -22.11 -7.35 12.66
CA ASN A 208 -21.04 -8.36 12.70
C ASN A 208 -19.68 -7.76 12.36
N ILE A 209 -19.36 -6.63 12.98
CA ILE A 209 -18.08 -5.98 12.92
C ILE A 209 -17.55 -5.90 14.35
N SER A 210 -16.39 -6.51 14.59
CA SER A 210 -15.72 -6.51 15.88
C SER A 210 -14.54 -5.53 15.91
N ILE A 211 -14.15 -5.14 17.09
CA ILE A 211 -12.98 -4.30 17.35
C ILE A 211 -12.16 -5.05 18.41
N THR A 212 -10.89 -5.22 18.15
CA THR A 212 -9.95 -5.83 19.09
C THR A 212 -8.57 -5.19 18.98
N ASP A 213 -7.61 -5.61 19.78
CA ASP A 213 -6.25 -5.07 19.70
C ASP A 213 -5.54 -5.48 18.40
N SER A 214 -4.47 -4.77 18.07
CA SER A 214 -3.74 -4.96 16.82
C SER A 214 -3.07 -6.34 16.75
N GLU A 215 -2.61 -6.90 17.86
CA GLU A 215 -1.94 -8.21 17.90
C GLU A 215 -2.92 -9.33 17.56
N GLU A 216 -4.15 -9.27 18.10
CA GLU A 216 -5.20 -10.24 17.77
C GLU A 216 -5.61 -10.14 16.29
N VAL A 217 -5.75 -8.92 15.75
CA VAL A 217 -6.06 -8.72 14.32
C VAL A 217 -4.95 -9.29 13.44
N ASP A 218 -3.70 -8.99 13.77
CA ASP A 218 -2.54 -9.42 13.01
C ASP A 218 -2.36 -10.95 13.04
N ALA A 219 -2.72 -11.59 14.15
CA ALA A 219 -2.74 -13.05 14.25
C ALA A 219 -3.78 -13.72 13.33
N LEU A 220 -4.83 -12.97 12.93
CA LEU A 220 -5.83 -13.45 11.98
C LEU A 220 -5.38 -13.29 10.51
N ALA A 221 -4.31 -12.56 10.22
CA ALA A 221 -3.87 -12.30 8.86
C ALA A 221 -3.45 -13.57 8.09
N ASP A 222 -2.97 -14.59 8.80
CA ASP A 222 -2.69 -15.92 8.21
C ASP A 222 -3.93 -16.75 7.85
N GLY A 223 -5.07 -16.24 8.06
CA GLY A 223 -6.49 -16.58 7.90
C GLY A 223 -6.89 -17.85 7.20
N LYS A 224 -6.30 -18.96 7.54
CA LYS A 224 -6.56 -20.28 6.93
C LYS A 224 -8.04 -20.65 7.02
N GLY A 225 -8.79 -20.30 5.99
CA GLY A 225 -10.19 -20.69 5.82
C GLY A 225 -11.22 -19.81 6.55
N SER A 226 -10.84 -18.66 7.06
CA SER A 226 -11.79 -17.70 7.60
C SER A 226 -12.43 -16.87 6.50
N ASN A 227 -13.67 -16.46 6.70
CA ASN A 227 -14.42 -15.56 5.83
C ASN A 227 -14.44 -14.18 6.50
N THR A 228 -13.24 -13.60 6.67
CA THR A 228 -12.99 -12.42 7.51
C THR A 228 -12.25 -11.34 6.72
N LEU A 229 -12.69 -10.10 6.88
CA LEU A 229 -11.97 -8.91 6.42
C LEU A 229 -11.25 -8.27 7.61
N LEU A 230 -9.98 -7.95 7.44
CA LEU A 230 -9.20 -7.22 8.43
C LEU A 230 -8.98 -5.79 8.01
N SER A 231 -8.98 -4.90 8.99
CA SER A 231 -8.56 -3.52 8.80
C SER A 231 -7.05 -3.42 8.70
N TYR A 232 -6.60 -2.53 7.81
CA TYR A 232 -5.21 -2.10 7.73
C TYR A 232 -5.15 -0.62 7.38
N THR A 233 -4.52 0.15 8.25
CA THR A 233 -4.36 1.60 8.11
C THR A 233 -2.89 1.96 7.94
N VAL A 234 -2.59 2.82 6.97
CA VAL A 234 -1.25 3.35 6.73
C VAL A 234 -1.29 4.88 6.82
N ALA A 235 -0.60 5.43 7.79
CA ALA A 235 -0.46 6.86 8.03
C ALA A 235 0.93 7.14 8.64
N PRO A 236 1.47 8.36 8.56
CA PRO A 236 2.65 8.73 9.33
C PRO A 236 2.41 8.51 10.82
N GLU A 237 3.44 8.15 11.57
CA GLU A 237 3.29 7.97 13.02
C GLU A 237 2.96 9.30 13.69
N GLU A 238 3.68 10.35 13.33
CA GLU A 238 3.44 11.73 13.78
C GLU A 238 2.88 12.58 12.63
N PRO A 239 1.59 12.45 12.28
CA PRO A 239 1.04 13.11 11.13
C PRO A 239 0.87 14.61 11.38
N VAL A 240 1.17 15.42 10.37
CA VAL A 240 0.88 16.84 10.36
C VAL A 240 -0.40 17.15 9.56
N ALA A 241 -0.97 18.34 9.76
CA ALA A 241 -2.11 18.76 8.96
C ALA A 241 -1.71 18.84 7.47
N GLY A 242 -2.24 17.94 6.67
CA GLY A 242 -1.89 17.79 5.26
C GLY A 242 -1.37 16.42 4.89
N SER A 243 -0.88 15.63 5.85
CA SER A 243 -0.55 14.21 5.68
C SER A 243 -1.77 13.41 5.23
N PHE A 244 -1.54 12.25 4.63
CA PHE A 244 -2.61 11.35 4.23
C PHE A 244 -2.65 10.10 5.10
N CYS A 245 -3.86 9.63 5.34
CA CYS A 245 -4.14 8.32 5.93
C CYS A 245 -4.85 7.46 4.88
N TYR A 246 -4.33 6.26 4.65
CA TYR A 246 -4.89 5.24 3.77
C TYR A 246 -5.53 4.14 4.61
N LYS A 247 -6.68 3.62 4.15
CA LYS A 247 -7.51 2.66 4.88
C LYS A 247 -7.93 1.54 3.96
N MET A 248 -7.74 0.31 4.40
CA MET A 248 -8.00 -0.91 3.66
C MET A 248 -8.81 -1.90 4.49
N LEU A 249 -9.72 -2.64 3.85
CA LEU A 249 -10.26 -3.90 4.34
C LEU A 249 -9.83 -4.99 3.39
N ILE A 250 -9.14 -5.99 3.91
CA ILE A 250 -8.48 -7.04 3.14
C ILE A 250 -9.03 -8.40 3.60
N ASP A 251 -9.39 -9.25 2.66
CA ASP A 251 -9.80 -10.64 2.91
C ASP A 251 -8.60 -11.46 3.34
N THR A 252 -8.71 -12.16 4.47
CA THR A 252 -7.60 -12.94 5.04
C THR A 252 -7.24 -14.18 4.23
N ASN A 253 -8.17 -14.71 3.43
CA ASN A 253 -7.99 -15.94 2.67
C ASN A 253 -7.58 -15.69 1.22
N THR A 254 -8.26 -14.74 0.56
CA THR A 254 -8.04 -14.45 -0.87
C THR A 254 -7.13 -13.26 -1.10
N HIS A 255 -6.84 -12.47 -0.07
CA HIS A 255 -6.17 -11.18 -0.13
C HIS A 255 -6.87 -10.18 -1.08
N GLU A 256 -8.15 -10.41 -1.39
CA GLU A 256 -8.92 -9.47 -2.18
C GLU A 256 -9.16 -8.20 -1.36
N LEU A 257 -9.03 -7.04 -2.02
CA LEU A 257 -9.27 -5.74 -1.42
C LEU A 257 -10.77 -5.42 -1.51
N TYR A 258 -11.41 -5.19 -0.36
CA TYR A 258 -12.85 -4.88 -0.27
C TYR A 258 -13.12 -3.41 0.00
N TYR A 259 -12.16 -2.70 0.55
CA TYR A 259 -12.27 -1.27 0.83
C TYR A 259 -10.91 -0.61 0.66
N PHE A 260 -10.90 0.53 -0.02
CA PHE A 260 -9.73 1.39 -0.14
C PHE A 260 -10.17 2.84 -0.17
N ARG A 261 -9.73 3.60 0.82
CA ARG A 261 -9.95 5.05 0.83
C ARG A 261 -8.76 5.75 1.47
N LYS A 262 -8.56 7.00 1.06
CA LYS A 262 -7.65 7.91 1.72
C LYS A 262 -8.36 9.18 2.15
N HIS A 263 -7.88 9.81 3.21
CA HIS A 263 -8.27 11.16 3.57
C HIS A 263 -7.06 11.98 3.98
N LYS A 264 -7.22 13.28 3.93
CA LYS A 264 -6.21 14.23 4.40
C LYS A 264 -6.40 14.45 5.89
N ILE A 265 -5.34 14.25 6.67
CA ILE A 265 -5.35 14.50 8.11
C ILE A 265 -5.41 16.01 8.37
N SER A 266 -6.17 16.38 9.36
CA SER A 266 -6.38 17.76 9.80
C SER A 266 -6.66 17.82 11.29
N LYS A 267 -6.85 19.02 11.85
CA LYS A 267 -7.26 19.19 13.25
C LYS A 267 -8.60 18.52 13.61
N LYS A 268 -9.45 18.23 12.60
CA LYS A 268 -10.78 17.62 12.78
C LYS A 268 -10.84 16.16 12.35
N LEU A 269 -9.86 15.68 11.63
CA LEU A 269 -9.83 14.34 11.05
C LEU A 269 -8.46 13.74 11.36
N SER A 270 -8.39 12.87 12.35
CA SER A 270 -7.17 12.17 12.75
C SER A 270 -6.83 11.00 11.79
N LYS A 271 -5.72 10.29 12.04
CA LYS A 271 -5.42 9.04 11.34
C LYS A 271 -6.49 7.98 11.69
N GLY A 272 -6.66 6.97 10.83
CA GLY A 272 -7.60 5.86 11.04
C GLY A 272 -8.90 5.96 10.23
N PHE A 273 -9.76 4.95 10.39
CA PHE A 273 -11.10 4.93 9.82
C PHE A 273 -11.99 5.95 10.51
N LEU A 274 -12.63 6.80 9.73
CA LEU A 274 -13.52 7.86 10.23
C LEU A 274 -14.96 7.34 10.38
N SER A 275 -15.80 8.06 11.15
CA SER A 275 -17.25 7.77 11.24
C SER A 275 -17.93 7.67 9.87
N GLU A 276 -17.48 8.46 8.88
CA GLU A 276 -17.99 8.35 7.52
C GLU A 276 -17.65 7.01 6.86
N ASP A 277 -16.45 6.47 7.10
CA ASP A 277 -16.06 5.15 6.60
C ASP A 277 -16.91 4.07 7.25
N ILE A 278 -17.12 4.13 8.56
CA ILE A 278 -17.98 3.18 9.30
C ILE A 278 -19.41 3.21 8.75
N LYS A 279 -19.99 4.39 8.54
CA LYS A 279 -21.32 4.53 7.93
C LYS A 279 -21.40 3.88 6.55
N ARG A 280 -20.38 4.02 5.72
CA ARG A 280 -20.30 3.39 4.40
C ARG A 280 -20.22 1.86 4.51
N ILE A 281 -19.34 1.36 5.38
CA ILE A 281 -19.13 -0.07 5.58
C ILE A 281 -20.41 -0.72 6.12
N THR A 282 -21.04 -0.12 7.12
CA THR A 282 -22.26 -0.65 7.74
C THR A 282 -23.49 -0.55 6.85
N ALA A 283 -23.56 0.40 5.91
CA ALA A 283 -24.70 0.58 5.01
C ALA A 283 -24.99 -0.64 4.12
N PHE A 284 -23.96 -1.41 3.76
CA PHE A 284 -24.07 -2.58 2.89
C PHE A 284 -24.32 -3.89 3.65
N ARG A 285 -24.44 -3.86 4.96
CA ARG A 285 -24.54 -5.06 5.79
C ARG A 285 -25.93 -5.22 6.41
N PRO A 286 -26.47 -6.45 6.41
CA PRO A 286 -27.70 -6.73 7.16
C PRO A 286 -27.45 -6.54 8.66
N LYS A 287 -28.51 -6.25 9.42
CA LYS A 287 -28.42 -6.33 10.88
C LYS A 287 -28.27 -7.79 11.30
N ASN A 288 -27.47 -8.03 12.33
CA ASN A 288 -27.44 -9.33 12.98
C ASN A 288 -28.86 -9.69 13.43
N LYS A 289 -29.37 -10.85 13.01
CA LYS A 289 -30.58 -11.40 13.61
C LYS A 289 -30.18 -11.88 15.02
N GLN A 290 -30.64 -11.18 16.03
CA GLN A 290 -30.61 -11.67 17.41
C GLN A 290 -31.35 -12.99 17.53
#